data_690a288ecd5bd3f3f024493d169012ad
#
_entry.id   690a288ecd5bd3f3f024493d169012ad
#
_cell.length_a   1.000
_cell.length_b   1.000
_cell.length_c   1.000
_cell.angle_alpha   90.00
_cell.angle_beta   90.00
_cell.angle_gamma   90.00
#
_symmetry.space_group_name_H-M   'P 1'
#
loop_
_entity.id
_entity.type
_entity.pdbx_description
1 polymer ?
#
loop_
_entity_poly.entity_id
_entity_poly.type
_entity_poly.pdbx_seq_one_letter_code
_entity_poly.pdbx_strand_id
1 'polypeptide(L)'
;MWAFYYVRAQPWYTPPVIDPDAELNSSNPENSAVFLVSSFQYTIGCLVYTTGYPYRKNPITNVWLMASVTLLLGFSLYALFTPEGFVADILGLVKFPRSFHVALFVAVVINTLLSFAFESFLAKYVVKSVKGLQRVMRRSRRGKGRKHGNKTYKAVERSMQHDGDA
;
A
#
# COMPACT_ATOMS: atom_id res chain seq x y z
N MET A 1 -10.59 5.36 9.46
CA MET A 1 -10.93 6.38 10.48
C MET A 1 -11.75 7.55 9.91
N TRP A 2 -11.34 8.19 8.77
CA TRP A 2 -12.10 9.31 8.19
C TRP A 2 -13.59 9.01 7.95
N ALA A 3 -13.92 7.90 7.30
CA ALA A 3 -15.30 7.52 6.99
C ALA A 3 -16.20 7.42 8.24
N PHE A 4 -15.68 6.90 9.33
CA PHE A 4 -16.38 6.79 10.61
C PHE A 4 -16.77 8.18 11.16
N TYR A 5 -15.84 9.11 11.21
CA TYR A 5 -16.12 10.47 11.68
C TYR A 5 -17.01 11.24 10.70
N TYR A 6 -16.86 11.00 9.40
CA TYR A 6 -17.67 11.65 8.38
C TYR A 6 -19.15 11.27 8.47
N VAL A 7 -19.45 9.99 8.74
CA VAL A 7 -20.84 9.54 8.97
C VAL A 7 -21.44 10.23 10.18
N ARG A 8 -20.72 10.30 11.28
CA ARG A 8 -21.21 10.92 12.53
C ARG A 8 -21.47 12.43 12.41
N ALA A 9 -20.77 13.09 11.51
CA ALA A 9 -20.95 14.51 11.25
C ALA A 9 -22.17 14.82 10.36
N GLN A 10 -22.87 13.80 9.86
CA GLN A 10 -24.01 14.02 8.97
C GLN A 10 -25.31 14.34 9.75
N PRO A 11 -26.16 15.26 9.23
CA PRO A 11 -27.39 15.65 9.91
C PRO A 11 -28.45 14.53 10.01
N TRP A 12 -28.32 13.50 9.18
CA TRP A 12 -29.23 12.34 9.18
C TRP A 12 -28.75 11.20 10.08
N TYR A 13 -27.58 11.36 10.71
CA TYR A 13 -27.01 10.31 11.56
C TYR A 13 -27.80 10.19 12.86
N THR A 14 -28.29 8.98 13.15
CA THR A 14 -28.86 8.61 14.44
C THR A 14 -27.96 7.58 15.09
N PRO A 15 -27.44 7.84 16.30
CA PRO A 15 -26.60 6.86 16.98
C PRO A 15 -27.41 5.57 17.24
N PRO A 16 -26.79 4.39 17.06
CA PRO A 16 -27.43 3.13 17.33
C PRO A 16 -27.83 3.05 18.81
N VAL A 17 -29.08 2.68 19.09
CA VAL A 17 -29.58 2.41 20.45
C VAL A 17 -28.97 1.08 20.88
N ILE A 18 -28.18 1.09 21.96
CA ILE A 18 -27.63 -0.11 22.56
C ILE A 18 -28.72 -0.73 23.41
N ASP A 19 -29.36 -1.77 22.89
CA ASP A 19 -30.28 -2.60 23.66
C ASP A 19 -29.43 -3.77 24.24
N PRO A 20 -29.34 -3.89 25.58
CA PRO A 20 -28.51 -4.91 26.22
C PRO A 20 -29.00 -6.35 25.97
N ASP A 21 -30.28 -6.51 25.60
CA ASP A 21 -30.89 -7.80 25.33
C ASP A 21 -31.02 -8.14 23.83
N ALA A 22 -30.64 -7.22 22.95
CA ALA A 22 -30.66 -7.42 21.51
C ALA A 22 -29.39 -8.11 21.02
N GLU A 23 -29.56 -9.05 20.10
CA GLU A 23 -28.44 -9.62 19.34
C GLU A 23 -27.61 -8.50 18.68
N LEU A 24 -26.30 -8.68 18.61
CA LEU A 24 -25.35 -7.75 18.00
C LEU A 24 -25.79 -7.41 16.56
N ASN A 25 -26.52 -6.33 16.41
CA ASN A 25 -26.94 -5.85 15.10
C ASN A 25 -25.76 -5.17 14.43
N SER A 26 -25.13 -5.86 13.48
CA SER A 26 -24.00 -5.35 12.72
C SER A 26 -24.39 -4.31 11.65
N SER A 27 -25.69 -4.12 11.42
CA SER A 27 -26.26 -3.20 10.43
C SER A 27 -26.26 -1.75 10.93
N ASN A 28 -25.04 -1.18 11.05
CA ASN A 28 -24.82 0.20 11.48
C ASN A 28 -24.29 1.07 10.33
N PRO A 29 -24.70 2.35 10.23
CA PRO A 29 -24.21 3.26 9.20
C PRO A 29 -22.68 3.40 9.21
N GLU A 30 -22.07 3.40 10.40
CA GLU A 30 -20.62 3.52 10.59
C GLU A 30 -19.89 2.30 10.01
N ASN A 31 -20.35 1.08 10.33
CA ASN A 31 -19.77 -0.16 9.82
C ASN A 31 -19.90 -0.24 8.30
N SER A 32 -21.07 0.10 7.77
CA SER A 32 -21.32 0.09 6.33
C SER A 32 -20.39 1.05 5.58
N ALA A 33 -20.21 2.27 6.08
CA ALA A 33 -19.30 3.25 5.46
C ALA A 33 -17.85 2.82 5.55
N VAL A 34 -17.41 2.30 6.70
CA VAL A 34 -16.03 1.79 6.88
C VAL A 34 -15.80 0.58 5.99
N PHE A 35 -16.74 -0.35 5.89
CA PHE A 35 -16.66 -1.52 5.01
C PHE A 35 -16.49 -1.11 3.54
N LEU A 36 -17.32 -0.21 3.04
CA LEU A 36 -17.27 0.27 1.65
C LEU A 36 -15.91 0.91 1.34
N VAL A 37 -15.46 1.85 2.18
CA VAL A 37 -14.16 2.51 1.97
C VAL A 37 -13.01 1.52 2.05
N SER A 38 -13.02 0.59 3.01
CA SER A 38 -11.99 -0.42 3.17
C SER A 38 -11.91 -1.37 1.98
N SER A 39 -13.05 -1.80 1.43
CA SER A 39 -13.10 -2.65 0.24
C SER A 39 -12.41 -2.01 -0.95
N PHE A 40 -12.62 -0.72 -1.19
CA PHE A 40 -11.90 0.03 -2.21
C PHE A 40 -10.40 0.15 -1.88
N GLN A 41 -10.04 0.45 -0.63
CA GLN A 41 -8.64 0.57 -0.23
C GLN A 41 -7.86 -0.73 -0.42
N TYR A 42 -8.43 -1.88 -0.08
CA TYR A 42 -7.81 -3.19 -0.32
C TYR A 42 -7.60 -3.45 -1.81
N THR A 43 -8.62 -3.19 -2.63
CA THR A 43 -8.54 -3.40 -4.08
C THR A 43 -7.50 -2.49 -4.73
N ILE A 44 -7.48 -1.19 -4.35
CA ILE A 44 -6.49 -0.22 -4.83
C ILE A 44 -5.09 -0.58 -4.33
N GLY A 45 -4.96 -1.01 -3.07
CA GLY A 45 -3.70 -1.47 -2.50
C GLY A 45 -3.10 -2.63 -3.30
N CYS A 46 -3.92 -3.61 -3.70
CA CYS A 46 -3.47 -4.69 -4.57
C CYS A 46 -2.89 -4.19 -5.90
N LEU A 47 -3.48 -3.17 -6.51
CA LEU A 47 -2.97 -2.57 -7.74
C LEU A 47 -1.70 -1.77 -7.52
N VAL A 48 -1.71 -0.87 -6.53
CA VAL A 48 -0.61 0.04 -6.23
C VAL A 48 0.66 -0.74 -5.87
N TYR A 49 0.56 -1.73 -4.98
CA TYR A 49 1.73 -2.51 -4.54
C TYR A 49 2.21 -3.55 -5.56
N THR A 50 1.44 -3.82 -6.60
CA THR A 50 1.84 -4.76 -7.65
C THR A 50 2.63 -4.07 -8.77
N THR A 51 2.55 -2.75 -8.92
CA THR A 51 3.29 -1.95 -9.91
C THR A 51 4.72 -1.68 -9.47
N GLY A 52 5.63 -2.62 -9.61
CA GLY A 52 7.01 -2.48 -9.16
C GLY A 52 8.04 -2.63 -10.29
N TYR A 53 8.09 -1.74 -11.27
CA TYR A 53 9.25 -1.65 -12.17
C TYR A 53 10.45 -1.01 -11.44
N PRO A 54 11.70 -1.53 -11.56
CA PRO A 54 12.20 -2.52 -12.50
C PRO A 54 12.25 -3.98 -11.99
N TYR A 55 11.74 -4.28 -10.80
CA TYR A 55 11.97 -5.57 -10.14
C TYR A 55 10.84 -6.59 -10.36
N ARG A 56 9.67 -6.18 -10.83
CA ARG A 56 8.53 -7.06 -11.12
C ARG A 56 7.99 -6.86 -12.54
N LYS A 57 7.46 -7.94 -13.11
CA LYS A 57 6.70 -7.89 -14.37
C LYS A 57 5.44 -7.05 -14.17
N ASN A 58 5.04 -6.36 -15.24
CA ASN A 58 3.84 -5.52 -15.21
C ASN A 58 2.62 -6.34 -14.78
N PRO A 59 1.78 -5.89 -13.82
CA PRO A 59 0.63 -6.63 -13.32
C PRO A 59 -0.38 -7.01 -14.41
N ILE A 60 -0.44 -6.23 -15.48
CA ILE A 60 -1.30 -6.47 -16.65
C ILE A 60 -1.02 -7.83 -17.31
N THR A 61 0.20 -8.38 -17.17
CA THR A 61 0.54 -9.70 -17.72
C THR A 61 -0.06 -10.85 -16.91
N ASN A 62 -0.52 -10.61 -15.69
CA ASN A 62 -1.19 -11.61 -14.87
C ASN A 62 -2.71 -11.48 -15.00
N VAL A 63 -3.27 -12.22 -15.96
CA VAL A 63 -4.71 -12.17 -16.28
C VAL A 63 -5.58 -12.53 -15.08
N TRP A 64 -5.18 -13.51 -14.27
CA TRP A 64 -5.93 -13.93 -13.07
C TRP A 64 -5.97 -12.85 -12.00
N LEU A 65 -4.85 -12.17 -11.78
CA LEU A 65 -4.80 -11.04 -10.86
C LEU A 65 -5.70 -9.90 -11.35
N MET A 66 -5.61 -9.56 -12.63
CA MET A 66 -6.43 -8.48 -13.20
C MET A 66 -7.92 -8.83 -13.19
N ALA A 67 -8.28 -10.07 -13.46
CA ALA A 67 -9.67 -10.53 -13.40
C ALA A 67 -10.22 -10.43 -11.97
N SER A 68 -9.48 -10.89 -10.95
CA SER A 68 -9.92 -10.82 -9.56
C SER A 68 -10.04 -9.38 -9.06
N VAL A 69 -9.08 -8.50 -9.40
CA VAL A 69 -9.15 -7.07 -9.03
C VAL A 69 -10.34 -6.38 -9.70
N THR A 70 -10.60 -6.66 -10.97
CA THR A 70 -11.74 -6.10 -11.71
C THR A 70 -13.06 -6.57 -11.11
N LEU A 71 -13.15 -7.84 -10.74
CA LEU A 71 -14.33 -8.41 -10.10
C LEU A 71 -14.58 -7.77 -8.73
N LEU A 72 -13.54 -7.64 -7.90
CA LEU A 72 -13.65 -6.99 -6.59
C LEU A 72 -14.01 -5.51 -6.68
N LEU A 73 -13.44 -4.80 -7.67
CA LEU A 73 -13.78 -3.40 -7.92
C LEU A 73 -15.23 -3.26 -8.37
N GLY A 74 -15.68 -4.09 -9.30
CA GLY A 74 -17.05 -4.14 -9.77
C GLY A 74 -18.03 -4.45 -8.63
N PHE A 75 -17.71 -5.41 -7.78
CA PHE A 75 -18.50 -5.73 -6.60
C PHE A 75 -18.58 -4.55 -5.61
N SER A 76 -17.45 -3.88 -5.34
CA SER A 76 -17.43 -2.73 -4.44
C SER A 76 -18.23 -1.54 -4.98
N LEU A 77 -18.16 -1.31 -6.31
CA LEU A 77 -18.98 -0.29 -6.98
C LEU A 77 -20.47 -0.65 -6.94
N TYR A 78 -20.82 -1.92 -7.19
CA TYR A 78 -22.18 -2.40 -7.08
C TYR A 78 -22.73 -2.19 -5.65
N ALA A 79 -21.98 -2.60 -4.63
CA ALA A 79 -22.38 -2.41 -3.22
C ALA A 79 -22.50 -0.92 -2.83
N LEU A 80 -21.70 -0.04 -3.47
CA LEU A 80 -21.79 1.40 -3.23
C LEU A 80 -23.04 2.02 -3.85
N PHE A 81 -23.38 1.68 -5.10
CA PHE A 81 -24.44 2.35 -5.86
C PHE A 81 -25.80 1.66 -5.76
N THR A 82 -25.84 0.36 -5.40
CA THR A 82 -27.05 -0.43 -5.28
C THR A 82 -27.22 -0.91 -3.83
N PRO A 83 -27.55 0.00 -2.88
CA PRO A 83 -27.74 -0.37 -1.47
C PRO A 83 -29.06 -1.15 -1.23
N GLU A 84 -29.77 -1.50 -2.28
CA GLU A 84 -31.04 -2.22 -2.25
C GLU A 84 -30.85 -3.55 -2.95
N GLY A 85 -30.92 -4.65 -2.22
CA GLY A 85 -30.87 -5.96 -2.80
C GLY A 85 -30.20 -7.00 -1.92
N PHE A 86 -30.21 -8.23 -2.38
CA PHE A 86 -29.68 -9.41 -1.71
C PHE A 86 -28.26 -9.23 -1.11
N VAL A 87 -27.39 -8.49 -1.81
CA VAL A 87 -26.03 -8.23 -1.32
C VAL A 87 -26.03 -7.28 -0.12
N ALA A 88 -26.88 -6.25 -0.14
CA ALA A 88 -27.01 -5.33 0.99
C ALA A 88 -27.56 -6.02 2.24
N ASP A 89 -28.52 -6.92 2.05
CA ASP A 89 -29.13 -7.67 3.15
C ASP A 89 -28.13 -8.67 3.77
N ILE A 90 -27.35 -9.39 2.94
CA ILE A 90 -26.30 -10.31 3.43
C ILE A 90 -25.18 -9.57 4.17
N LEU A 91 -24.77 -8.41 3.65
CA LEU A 91 -23.67 -7.63 4.23
C LEU A 91 -24.14 -6.71 5.36
N GLY A 92 -25.43 -6.64 5.63
CA GLY A 92 -26.01 -5.74 6.62
C GLY A 92 -25.74 -4.26 6.31
N LEU A 93 -25.70 -3.89 5.03
CA LEU A 93 -25.42 -2.51 4.62
C LEU A 93 -26.65 -1.63 4.84
N VAL A 94 -26.41 -0.48 5.45
CA VAL A 94 -27.43 0.53 5.67
C VAL A 94 -27.56 1.42 4.44
N LYS A 95 -28.80 1.80 4.11
CA LYS A 95 -29.10 2.74 3.03
C LYS A 95 -28.62 4.15 3.38
N PHE A 96 -27.80 4.72 2.51
CA PHE A 96 -27.33 6.10 2.63
C PHE A 96 -28.04 7.03 1.65
N PRO A 97 -28.13 8.33 1.94
CA PRO A 97 -28.56 9.34 0.97
C PRO A 97 -27.64 9.37 -0.26
N ARG A 98 -28.17 9.68 -1.44
CA ARG A 98 -27.38 9.76 -2.68
C ARG A 98 -26.18 10.70 -2.58
N SER A 99 -26.33 11.82 -1.89
CA SER A 99 -25.24 12.78 -1.64
C SER A 99 -24.06 12.14 -0.91
N PHE A 100 -24.34 11.23 0.03
CA PHE A 100 -23.31 10.53 0.78
C PHE A 100 -22.55 9.49 -0.09
N HIS A 101 -23.25 8.75 -0.95
CA HIS A 101 -22.60 7.84 -1.91
C HIS A 101 -21.66 8.58 -2.84
N VAL A 102 -22.07 9.74 -3.35
CA VAL A 102 -21.21 10.59 -4.19
C VAL A 102 -19.99 11.07 -3.42
N ALA A 103 -20.16 11.52 -2.19
CA ALA A 103 -19.05 11.96 -1.34
C ALA A 103 -18.05 10.82 -1.05
N LEU A 104 -18.55 9.61 -0.73
CA LEU A 104 -17.70 8.42 -0.56
C LEU A 104 -16.94 8.09 -1.86
N PHE A 105 -17.63 8.11 -2.99
CA PHE A 105 -16.99 7.84 -4.29
C PHE A 105 -15.89 8.85 -4.59
N VAL A 106 -16.13 10.14 -4.41
CA VAL A 106 -15.12 11.20 -4.59
C VAL A 106 -13.94 10.99 -3.65
N ALA A 107 -14.18 10.67 -2.37
CA ALA A 107 -13.13 10.36 -1.42
C ALA A 107 -12.27 9.17 -1.85
N VAL A 108 -12.90 8.10 -2.35
CA VAL A 108 -12.20 6.92 -2.90
C VAL A 108 -11.35 7.30 -4.10
N VAL A 109 -11.86 8.10 -5.03
CA VAL A 109 -11.11 8.56 -6.20
C VAL A 109 -9.90 9.40 -5.79
N ILE A 110 -10.08 10.35 -4.87
CA ILE A 110 -8.98 11.17 -4.35
C ILE A 110 -7.92 10.28 -3.67
N ASN A 111 -8.35 9.35 -2.81
CA ASN A 111 -7.45 8.41 -2.16
C ASN A 111 -6.66 7.55 -3.16
N THR A 112 -7.32 7.11 -4.24
CA THR A 112 -6.69 6.36 -5.33
C THR A 112 -5.59 7.16 -6.01
N LEU A 113 -5.89 8.40 -6.39
CA LEU A 113 -4.93 9.30 -7.04
C LEU A 113 -3.74 9.60 -6.13
N LEU A 114 -3.99 9.86 -4.85
CA LEU A 114 -2.95 10.08 -3.85
C LEU A 114 -2.07 8.83 -3.66
N SER A 115 -2.66 7.63 -3.62
CA SER A 115 -1.93 6.38 -3.48
C SER A 115 -0.98 6.14 -4.66
N PHE A 116 -1.43 6.34 -5.89
CA PHE A 116 -0.57 6.22 -7.08
C PHE A 116 0.51 7.31 -7.14
N ALA A 117 0.18 8.54 -6.77
CA ALA A 117 1.15 9.63 -6.71
C ALA A 117 2.24 9.34 -5.67
N PHE A 118 1.84 8.88 -4.49
CA PHE A 118 2.74 8.54 -3.39
C PHE A 118 3.65 7.36 -3.75
N GLU A 119 3.11 6.30 -4.36
CA GLU A 119 3.89 5.16 -4.85
C GLU A 119 4.94 5.60 -5.88
N SER A 120 4.54 6.40 -6.86
CA SER A 120 5.44 6.91 -7.89
C SER A 120 6.55 7.79 -7.31
N PHE A 121 6.24 8.55 -6.28
CA PHE A 121 7.19 9.40 -5.57
C PHE A 121 8.17 8.56 -4.74
N LEU A 122 7.64 7.64 -3.90
CA LEU A 122 8.44 6.74 -3.07
C LEU A 122 9.38 5.87 -3.91
N ALA A 123 8.89 5.26 -4.99
CA ALA A 123 9.71 4.43 -5.85
C ALA A 123 10.94 5.19 -6.37
N LYS A 124 10.77 6.44 -6.80
CA LYS A 124 11.88 7.29 -7.26
C LYS A 124 12.87 7.61 -6.15
N TYR A 125 12.39 8.00 -4.96
CA TYR A 125 13.25 8.37 -3.84
C TYR A 125 13.99 7.17 -3.25
N VAL A 126 13.30 6.05 -3.03
CA VAL A 126 13.90 4.82 -2.49
C VAL A 126 14.98 4.29 -3.42
N VAL A 127 14.71 4.23 -4.74
CA VAL A 127 15.72 3.79 -5.73
C VAL A 127 16.94 4.72 -5.72
N LYS A 128 16.74 6.03 -5.63
CA LYS A 128 17.85 7.00 -5.56
C LYS A 128 18.66 6.82 -4.28
N SER A 129 18.02 6.64 -3.13
CA SER A 129 18.67 6.44 -1.84
C SER A 129 19.43 5.12 -1.79
N VAL A 130 18.84 4.02 -2.26
CA VAL A 130 19.49 2.70 -2.32
C VAL A 130 20.71 2.73 -3.24
N LYS A 131 20.61 3.36 -4.41
CA LYS A 131 21.77 3.54 -5.31
C LYS A 131 22.86 4.39 -4.68
N GLY A 132 22.50 5.42 -3.92
CA GLY A 132 23.44 6.23 -3.15
C GLY A 132 24.19 5.40 -2.11
N LEU A 133 23.44 4.64 -1.30
CA LEU A 133 23.99 3.76 -0.27
C LEU A 133 24.92 2.68 -0.84
N GLN A 134 24.50 2.03 -1.94
CA GLN A 134 25.34 1.04 -2.63
C GLN A 134 26.64 1.63 -3.15
N ARG A 135 26.62 2.88 -3.66
CA ARG A 135 27.85 3.57 -4.08
C ARG A 135 28.79 3.81 -2.91
N VAL A 136 28.28 4.24 -1.77
CA VAL A 136 29.06 4.47 -0.55
C VAL A 136 29.66 3.15 -0.05
N MET A 137 28.86 2.08 0.03
CA MET A 137 29.35 0.75 0.45
C MET A 137 30.43 0.19 -0.51
N ARG A 138 30.24 0.35 -1.82
CA ARG A 138 31.25 -0.08 -2.81
C ARG A 138 32.56 0.71 -2.66
N ARG A 139 32.48 2.02 -2.39
CA ARG A 139 33.68 2.85 -2.12
C ARG A 139 34.39 2.39 -0.84
N SER A 140 33.65 2.11 0.22
CA SER A 140 34.17 1.63 1.50
C SER A 140 34.90 0.28 1.33
N ARG A 141 34.29 -0.67 0.60
CA ARG A 141 34.92 -1.98 0.31
C ARG A 141 36.17 -1.86 -0.54
N ARG A 142 36.16 -1.01 -1.58
CA ARG A 142 37.36 -0.76 -2.40
C ARG A 142 38.50 -0.12 -1.61
N GLY A 143 38.18 0.81 -0.68
CA GLY A 143 39.14 1.44 0.20
C GLY A 143 39.82 0.45 1.17
N LYS A 144 39.07 -0.49 1.72
CA LYS A 144 39.57 -1.56 2.59
C LYS A 144 40.44 -2.57 1.84
N GLY A 145 40.01 -3.01 0.66
CA GLY A 145 40.76 -3.96 -0.17
C GLY A 145 42.11 -3.38 -0.61
N ARG A 146 42.18 -2.08 -0.98
CA ARG A 146 43.41 -1.40 -1.40
C ARG A 146 44.38 -1.21 -0.24
N LYS A 147 43.90 -0.94 0.98
CA LYS A 147 44.73 -0.85 2.18
C LYS A 147 45.31 -2.21 2.58
N HIS A 148 44.58 -3.28 2.41
CA HIS A 148 45.04 -4.65 2.76
C HIS A 148 46.08 -5.15 1.75
N GLY A 149 45.83 -5.01 0.45
CA GLY A 149 46.76 -5.39 -0.60
C GLY A 149 48.11 -4.64 -0.51
N ASN A 150 48.09 -3.34 -0.18
CA ASN A 150 49.31 -2.55 -0.02
C ASN A 150 50.12 -2.96 1.22
N LYS A 151 49.49 -3.43 2.29
CA LYS A 151 50.19 -3.96 3.47
C LYS A 151 50.85 -5.30 3.19
N THR A 152 50.21 -6.17 2.46
CA THR A 152 50.74 -7.49 2.09
C THR A 152 51.90 -7.35 1.13
N TYR A 153 51.82 -6.46 0.13
CA TYR A 153 52.91 -6.17 -0.79
C TYR A 153 54.18 -5.67 -0.07
N LYS A 154 54.03 -4.70 0.84
CA LYS A 154 55.16 -4.18 1.62
C LYS A 154 55.75 -5.21 2.60
N ALA A 155 54.97 -6.17 3.06
CA ALA A 155 55.48 -7.25 3.91
C ALA A 155 56.34 -8.23 3.10
N VAL A 156 55.91 -8.58 1.89
CA VAL A 156 56.65 -9.45 0.96
C VAL A 156 57.94 -8.77 0.50
N GLU A 157 57.89 -7.48 0.18
CA GLU A 157 59.08 -6.70 -0.21
C GLU A 157 60.16 -6.67 0.87
N ARG A 158 59.78 -6.52 2.16
CA ARG A 158 60.71 -6.58 3.29
C ARG A 158 61.31 -7.97 3.51
N SER A 159 60.53 -9.04 3.33
CA SER A 159 61.07 -10.41 3.43
C SER A 159 62.08 -10.72 2.35
N MET A 160 61.87 -10.25 1.11
CA MET A 160 62.83 -10.42 0.03
C MET A 160 64.12 -9.63 0.21
N GLN A 161 64.06 -8.45 0.84
CA GLN A 161 65.29 -7.68 1.16
C GLN A 161 66.13 -8.35 2.24
N HIS A 162 65.48 -8.99 3.22
CA HIS A 162 66.19 -9.68 4.32
C HIS A 162 66.90 -10.98 3.84
N ASP A 163 66.35 -11.67 2.86
CA ASP A 163 66.91 -12.90 2.28
C ASP A 163 68.04 -12.58 1.24
N GLY A 164 68.16 -11.34 0.78
CA GLY A 164 69.19 -10.92 -0.16
C GLY A 164 70.53 -10.41 0.49
N ASP A 165 70.48 -10.16 1.82
CA ASP A 165 71.62 -9.67 2.60
C ASP A 165 72.31 -10.79 3.44
N ALA A 166 71.87 -12.03 3.28
CA ALA A 166 72.41 -13.24 3.94
C ALA A 166 73.20 -14.07 2.94
#